data_ccc54e7beb4b580964118c7f51ceae02
#
_entry.id   ccc54e7beb4b580964118c7f51ceae02
#
_cell.length_a   1.000
_cell.length_b   1.000
_cell.length_c   1.000
_cell.angle_alpha   90.00
_cell.angle_beta   90.00
_cell.angle_gamma   90.00
#
_symmetry.space_group_name_H-M   'P 1'
#
loop_
_entity.id
_entity.type
_entity.pdbx_description
1 polymer ?
#
loop_
_entity_poly.entity_id
_entity_poly.type
_entity_poly.pdbx_seq_one_letter_code
_entity_poly.pdbx_strand_id
1 'polypeptide(L)'
;MTIDIDEWVTITQIEGMQAAIREGGSAAAHTSMAEMPALGTIKMGGKTLPIQYARALQMGTNYRVLLGTTAPLGFAWADEEGGTVFQLDLDPDRLGSGVMQMNPELGWDDNRGGVTVQQTNIKPIELSSVSYRKIE
;
A
#
# COMPACT_ATOMS: atom_id res chain seq x y z
N MET A 1 6.39 10.42 -10.06
CA MET A 1 5.56 10.09 -8.90
C MET A 1 6.31 10.43 -7.62
N THR A 2 5.67 11.12 -6.72
CA THR A 2 6.24 11.47 -5.41
C THR A 2 5.36 10.94 -4.31
N ILE A 3 5.97 10.25 -3.35
CA ILE A 3 5.26 9.67 -2.21
C ILE A 3 5.81 10.32 -0.94
N ASP A 4 4.94 10.96 -0.16
CA ASP A 4 5.27 11.57 1.11
C ASP A 4 4.53 10.83 2.21
N ILE A 5 5.26 10.23 3.14
CA ILE A 5 4.69 9.48 4.26
C ILE A 5 4.93 10.28 5.54
N ASP A 6 3.84 10.73 6.17
CA ASP A 6 3.90 11.52 7.41
C ASP A 6 3.87 10.60 8.63
N GLU A 7 3.08 9.53 8.55
CA GLU A 7 2.89 8.58 9.65
C GLU A 7 2.76 7.16 9.11
N TRP A 8 3.13 6.18 9.93
CA TRP A 8 2.92 4.77 9.67
C TRP A 8 1.64 4.31 10.38
N VAL A 9 1.06 3.18 9.91
CA VAL A 9 -0.11 2.59 10.60
C VAL A 9 0.23 2.24 12.05
N THR A 10 -0.73 2.45 12.93
CA THR A 10 -0.61 2.07 14.34
C THR A 10 -0.92 0.59 14.51
N ILE A 11 -0.55 0.03 15.68
CA ILE A 11 -0.89 -1.36 16.03
C ILE A 11 -2.41 -1.55 16.01
N THR A 12 -3.18 -0.58 16.50
CA THR A 12 -4.65 -0.63 16.49
C THR A 12 -5.20 -0.70 15.06
N GLN A 13 -4.62 0.07 14.13
CA GLN A 13 -5.02 0.04 12.72
C GLN A 13 -4.66 -1.31 12.06
N ILE A 14 -3.51 -1.87 12.38
CA ILE A 14 -3.08 -3.18 11.88
C ILE A 14 -4.05 -4.26 12.37
N GLU A 15 -4.40 -4.25 13.65
CA GLU A 15 -5.35 -5.20 14.24
C GLU A 15 -6.75 -5.05 13.63
N GLY A 16 -7.17 -3.84 13.34
CA GLY A 16 -8.43 -3.56 12.65
C GLY A 16 -8.47 -4.16 11.25
N MET A 17 -7.37 -4.07 10.51
CA MET A 17 -7.24 -4.69 9.19
C MET A 17 -7.26 -6.22 9.29
N GLN A 18 -6.60 -6.79 10.29
CA GLN A 18 -6.61 -8.23 10.53
C GLN A 18 -8.03 -8.73 10.78
N ALA A 19 -8.76 -8.05 11.65
CA ALA A 19 -10.15 -8.41 11.96
C ALA A 19 -11.04 -8.31 10.71
N ALA A 20 -10.89 -7.24 9.93
CA ALA A 20 -11.66 -7.04 8.71
C ALA A 20 -11.42 -8.17 7.70
N ILE A 21 -10.18 -8.57 7.51
CA ILE A 21 -9.82 -9.65 6.57
C ILE A 21 -10.39 -10.99 7.04
N ARG A 22 -10.31 -11.28 8.33
CA ARG A 22 -10.84 -12.53 8.91
C ARG A 22 -12.35 -12.61 8.82
N GLU A 23 -13.06 -11.50 8.98
CA GLU A 23 -14.52 -11.47 8.98
C GLU A 23 -15.13 -11.37 7.58
N GLY A 24 -14.53 -10.58 6.70
CA GLY A 24 -15.11 -10.26 5.39
C GLY A 24 -14.16 -10.36 4.21
N GLY A 25 -12.92 -10.80 4.41
CA GLY A 25 -11.95 -10.98 3.34
C GLY A 25 -11.44 -9.67 2.75
N SER A 26 -11.06 -9.73 1.49
CA SER A 26 -10.45 -8.59 0.79
C SER A 26 -11.36 -7.38 0.68
N ALA A 27 -12.65 -7.58 0.40
CA ALA A 27 -13.61 -6.49 0.29
C ALA A 27 -13.74 -5.71 1.60
N ALA A 28 -13.77 -6.40 2.75
CA ALA A 28 -13.81 -5.77 4.05
C ALA A 28 -12.51 -5.02 4.35
N ALA A 29 -11.36 -5.53 3.90
CA ALA A 29 -10.08 -4.84 4.04
C ALA A 29 -10.07 -3.51 3.29
N HIS A 30 -10.57 -3.48 2.05
CA HIS A 30 -10.67 -2.24 1.28
C HIS A 30 -11.62 -1.24 1.94
N THR A 31 -12.76 -1.69 2.47
CA THR A 31 -13.70 -0.84 3.19
C THR A 31 -13.05 -0.25 4.45
N SER A 32 -12.34 -1.08 5.21
CA SER A 32 -11.62 -0.62 6.42
C SER A 32 -10.56 0.41 6.07
N MET A 33 -9.83 0.19 4.99
CA MET A 33 -8.81 1.14 4.51
C MET A 33 -9.43 2.48 4.13
N ALA A 34 -10.60 2.48 3.48
CA ALA A 34 -11.28 3.70 3.06
C ALA A 34 -11.69 4.58 4.25
N GLU A 35 -11.87 4.00 5.42
CA GLU A 35 -12.25 4.71 6.65
C GLU A 35 -11.05 5.23 7.43
N MET A 36 -9.83 4.87 7.05
CA MET A 36 -8.62 5.31 7.75
C MET A 36 -8.26 6.75 7.41
N PRO A 37 -7.71 7.51 8.38
CA PRO A 37 -7.20 8.85 8.10
C PRO A 37 -5.99 8.80 7.17
N ALA A 38 -5.73 9.88 6.46
CA ALA A 38 -4.57 9.98 5.59
C ALA A 38 -3.27 9.96 6.39
N LEU A 39 -2.34 9.11 5.97
CA LEU A 39 -1.01 8.97 6.58
C LEU A 39 0.06 9.68 5.77
N GLY A 40 -0.30 10.21 4.62
CA GLY A 40 0.58 10.89 3.69
C GLY A 40 -0.10 11.08 2.35
N THR A 41 0.68 11.36 1.32
CA THR A 41 0.15 11.62 -0.02
C THR A 41 0.99 10.95 -1.10
N ILE A 42 0.32 10.63 -2.22
CA ILE A 42 0.95 10.18 -3.46
C ILE A 42 0.61 11.22 -4.53
N LYS A 43 1.63 11.82 -5.12
CA LYS A 43 1.47 12.76 -6.24
C LYS A 43 1.85 12.06 -7.54
N MET A 44 0.89 11.95 -8.44
CA MET A 44 1.07 11.23 -9.70
C MET A 44 0.21 11.85 -10.78
N GLY A 45 0.84 12.21 -11.90
CA GLY A 45 0.10 12.72 -13.06
C GLY A 45 -0.77 13.95 -12.80
N GLY A 46 -0.32 14.87 -11.94
CA GLY A 46 -1.08 16.06 -11.56
C GLY A 46 -2.15 15.82 -10.50
N LYS A 47 -2.29 14.60 -10.02
CA LYS A 47 -3.22 14.25 -8.93
C LYS A 47 -2.49 14.05 -7.62
N THR A 48 -3.17 14.37 -6.52
CA THR A 48 -2.71 14.08 -5.17
C THR A 48 -3.70 13.11 -4.53
N LEU A 49 -3.21 11.94 -4.13
CA LEU A 49 -4.01 10.88 -3.53
C LEU A 49 -3.62 10.69 -2.07
N PRO A 50 -4.57 10.43 -1.17
CA PRO A 50 -4.23 10.13 0.22
C PRO A 50 -3.65 8.74 0.35
N ILE A 51 -2.65 8.57 1.21
CA ILE A 51 -2.18 7.26 1.65
C ILE A 51 -3.01 6.88 2.87
N GLN A 52 -3.73 5.77 2.79
CA GLN A 52 -4.60 5.30 3.85
C GLN A 52 -4.04 4.10 4.61
N TYR A 53 -3.02 3.47 4.06
CA TYR A 53 -2.25 2.41 4.71
C TYR A 53 -0.77 2.62 4.37
N ALA A 54 0.08 2.58 5.38
CA ALA A 54 1.53 2.70 5.19
C ALA A 54 2.25 1.87 6.24
N ARG A 55 3.04 0.89 5.80
CA ARG A 55 3.79 0.02 6.69
C ARG A 55 5.12 -0.36 6.07
N ALA A 56 6.19 -0.28 6.87
CA ALA A 56 7.50 -0.79 6.50
C ALA A 56 7.76 -2.11 7.22
N LEU A 57 8.22 -3.11 6.46
CA LEU A 57 8.59 -4.42 6.99
C LEU A 57 10.05 -4.68 6.67
N GLN A 58 10.80 -5.18 7.65
CA GLN A 58 12.17 -5.60 7.42
C GLN A 58 12.19 -7.00 6.83
N MET A 59 12.86 -7.16 5.69
CA MET A 59 12.97 -8.41 4.95
C MET A 59 14.45 -8.79 4.84
N GLY A 60 15.00 -9.37 5.91
CA GLY A 60 16.44 -9.59 5.98
C GLY A 60 17.18 -8.26 6.14
N THR A 61 18.06 -7.92 5.18
CA THR A 61 18.76 -6.63 5.16
C THR A 61 18.00 -5.57 4.34
N ASN A 62 16.94 -5.97 3.66
CA ASN A 62 16.14 -5.08 2.83
C ASN A 62 14.86 -4.64 3.56
N TYR A 63 14.15 -3.68 2.98
CA TYR A 63 12.88 -3.18 3.51
C TYR A 63 11.80 -3.31 2.44
N ARG A 64 10.61 -3.70 2.87
CA ARG A 64 9.41 -3.67 2.04
C ARG A 64 8.46 -2.63 2.60
N VAL A 65 8.04 -1.70 1.75
CA VAL A 65 7.05 -0.68 2.11
C VAL A 65 5.76 -1.00 1.37
N LEU A 66 4.68 -1.14 2.12
CA LEU A 66 3.34 -1.32 1.58
C LEU A 66 2.55 -0.04 1.78
N LEU A 67 2.00 0.50 0.70
CA LEU A 67 1.19 1.70 0.71
C LEU A 67 -0.15 1.38 0.05
N GLY A 68 -1.22 1.86 0.65
CA GLY A 68 -2.56 1.65 0.11
C GLY A 68 -3.33 2.95 -0.01
N THR A 69 -4.10 3.07 -1.08
CA THR A 69 -5.08 4.14 -1.27
C THR A 69 -6.35 3.56 -1.85
N THR A 70 -7.51 4.05 -1.41
CA THR A 70 -8.80 3.72 -2.01
C THR A 70 -9.29 4.80 -2.98
N ALA A 71 -8.55 5.90 -3.09
CA ALA A 71 -8.90 6.97 -4.01
C ALA A 71 -8.71 6.52 -5.47
N PRO A 72 -9.62 6.92 -6.40
CA PRO A 72 -9.49 6.57 -7.80
C PRO A 72 -8.22 7.17 -8.42
N LEU A 73 -7.49 6.38 -9.20
CA LEU A 73 -6.30 6.86 -9.89
C LEU A 73 -6.64 7.74 -11.10
N GLY A 74 -7.85 7.61 -11.63
CA GLY A 74 -8.31 8.42 -12.75
C GLY A 74 -7.82 7.95 -14.11
N PHE A 75 -7.24 6.77 -14.22
CA PHE A 75 -6.91 6.17 -15.49
C PHE A 75 -8.15 5.54 -16.11
N ALA A 76 -8.35 5.73 -17.43
CA ALA A 76 -9.53 5.20 -18.11
C ALA A 76 -9.62 3.67 -18.09
N TRP A 77 -8.48 2.99 -17.92
CA TRP A 77 -8.39 1.53 -17.90
C TRP A 77 -8.30 0.96 -16.49
N ALA A 78 -8.21 1.80 -15.48
CA ALA A 78 -8.11 1.36 -14.08
C ALA A 78 -9.52 1.16 -13.50
N ASP A 79 -9.69 0.08 -12.75
CA ASP A 79 -10.88 -0.13 -11.94
C ASP A 79 -10.81 0.84 -10.76
N GLU A 80 -11.86 1.64 -10.57
CA GLU A 80 -11.94 2.61 -9.49
C GLU A 80 -12.35 1.98 -8.16
N GLU A 81 -12.84 0.74 -8.20
CA GLU A 81 -13.21 0.00 -7.00
C GLU A 81 -12.02 -0.76 -6.43
N GLY A 82 -12.00 -0.95 -5.13
CA GLY A 82 -11.02 -1.79 -4.44
C GLY A 82 -9.65 -1.18 -4.20
N GLY A 83 -9.41 0.05 -4.64
CA GLY A 83 -8.19 0.78 -4.34
C GLY A 83 -6.94 0.27 -5.05
N THR A 84 -5.78 0.76 -4.60
CA THR A 84 -4.48 0.46 -5.18
C THR A 84 -3.46 0.23 -4.07
N VAL A 85 -2.59 -0.77 -4.24
CA VAL A 85 -1.50 -1.05 -3.33
C VAL A 85 -0.17 -0.89 -4.05
N PHE A 86 0.75 -0.16 -3.44
CA PHE A 86 2.13 -0.03 -3.87
C PHE A 86 3.00 -0.90 -2.97
N GLN A 87 3.77 -1.80 -3.56
CA GLN A 87 4.76 -2.58 -2.84
C GLN A 87 6.14 -2.14 -3.32
N LEU A 88 6.92 -1.58 -2.41
CA LEU A 88 8.25 -1.07 -2.69
C LEU A 88 9.27 -1.93 -1.98
N ASP A 89 10.26 -2.44 -2.71
CA ASP A 89 11.35 -3.23 -2.16
C ASP A 89 12.62 -2.42 -2.24
N LEU A 90 13.16 -2.08 -1.08
CA LEU A 90 14.31 -1.17 -0.93
C LEU A 90 15.50 -1.91 -0.30
N ASP A 91 16.70 -1.63 -0.82
CA ASP A 91 17.94 -2.13 -0.24
C ASP A 91 18.35 -1.33 1.01
N PRO A 92 19.45 -1.68 1.70
CA PRO A 92 19.92 -0.92 2.86
C PRO A 92 20.24 0.54 2.56
N ASP A 93 20.53 0.90 1.32
CA ASP A 93 20.76 2.28 0.88
C ASP A 93 19.45 3.01 0.53
N ARG A 94 18.30 2.34 0.74
CA ARG A 94 16.95 2.87 0.48
C ARG A 94 16.68 3.12 -1.01
N LEU A 95 17.31 2.32 -1.85
CA LEU A 95 17.11 2.31 -3.31
C LEU A 95 16.51 0.98 -3.72
N GLY A 96 15.68 0.98 -4.72
CA GLY A 96 15.11 -0.27 -5.19
C GLY A 96 14.08 -0.10 -6.28
N SER A 97 13.12 -1.01 -6.26
CA SER A 97 12.04 -1.09 -7.23
C SER A 97 10.73 -1.36 -6.52
N GLY A 98 9.65 -1.39 -7.27
CA GLY A 98 8.36 -1.69 -6.70
C GLY A 98 7.36 -2.09 -7.76
N VAL A 99 6.15 -2.39 -7.30
CA VAL A 99 5.00 -2.65 -8.16
C VAL A 99 3.79 -1.89 -7.65
N MET A 100 2.96 -1.45 -8.58
CA MET A 100 1.66 -0.88 -8.29
C MET A 100 0.61 -1.88 -8.71
N GLN A 101 -0.23 -2.30 -7.77
CA GLN A 101 -1.25 -3.31 -7.97
C GLN A 101 -2.63 -2.67 -7.77
N MET A 102 -3.45 -2.69 -8.83
CA MET A 102 -4.78 -2.10 -8.81
C MET A 102 -5.82 -3.15 -8.49
N ASN A 103 -6.76 -2.80 -7.62
CA ASN A 103 -7.82 -3.68 -7.15
C ASN A 103 -7.30 -5.06 -6.72
N PRO A 104 -6.27 -5.11 -5.86
CA PRO A 104 -5.68 -6.38 -5.45
C PRO A 104 -6.58 -7.12 -4.48
N GLU A 105 -6.46 -8.45 -4.47
CA GLU A 105 -7.03 -9.25 -3.39
C GLU A 105 -6.10 -9.18 -2.18
N LEU A 106 -6.61 -8.65 -1.07
CA LEU A 106 -5.86 -8.50 0.16
C LEU A 106 -6.09 -9.68 1.09
N GLY A 107 -5.03 -10.11 1.74
CA GLY A 107 -5.07 -11.18 2.74
C GLY A 107 -4.20 -10.83 3.93
N TRP A 108 -4.07 -11.78 4.84
CA TRP A 108 -3.28 -11.62 6.05
C TRP A 108 -2.13 -12.63 6.08
N ASP A 109 -0.92 -12.17 6.32
CA ASP A 109 0.26 -13.00 6.51
C ASP A 109 0.55 -13.15 8.01
N ASP A 110 0.24 -14.32 8.57
CA ASP A 110 0.46 -14.60 9.99
C ASP A 110 1.94 -14.63 10.36
N ASN A 111 2.82 -14.97 9.42
CA ASN A 111 4.25 -15.02 9.68
C ASN A 111 4.87 -13.63 9.84
N ARG A 112 4.33 -12.65 9.12
CA ARG A 112 4.81 -11.26 9.17
C ARG A 112 3.89 -10.34 9.96
N GLY A 113 2.71 -10.82 10.33
CA GLY A 113 1.73 -10.04 11.10
C GLY A 113 1.21 -8.83 10.34
N GLY A 114 0.90 -8.97 9.06
CA GLY A 114 0.47 -7.86 8.25
C GLY A 114 -0.37 -8.20 7.04
N VAL A 115 -0.91 -7.16 6.42
CA VAL A 115 -1.65 -7.25 5.17
C VAL A 115 -0.71 -7.65 4.05
N THR A 116 -1.15 -8.57 3.18
CA THR A 116 -0.41 -8.97 2.01
C THR A 116 -1.32 -8.96 0.78
N VAL A 117 -0.74 -8.79 -0.40
CA VAL A 117 -1.45 -8.93 -1.67
C VAL A 117 -1.36 -10.38 -2.09
N GLN A 118 -2.52 -11.05 -2.20
CA GLN A 118 -2.60 -12.45 -2.58
C GLN A 118 -2.76 -12.63 -4.08
N GLN A 119 -3.56 -11.76 -4.69
CA GLN A 119 -3.89 -11.89 -6.10
C GLN A 119 -4.31 -10.53 -6.67
N THR A 120 -4.06 -10.33 -7.96
CA THR A 120 -4.57 -9.17 -8.68
C THR A 120 -5.09 -9.63 -10.05
N ASN A 121 -6.21 -9.07 -10.48
CA ASN A 121 -6.81 -9.35 -11.77
C ASN A 121 -6.20 -8.50 -12.90
N ILE A 122 -5.46 -7.48 -12.54
CA ILE A 122 -4.80 -6.57 -13.48
C ILE A 122 -3.29 -6.79 -13.34
N LYS A 123 -2.58 -6.87 -14.46
CA LYS A 123 -1.13 -7.04 -14.43
C LYS A 123 -0.49 -5.90 -13.63
N PRO A 124 0.35 -6.21 -12.63
CA PRO A 124 1.03 -5.18 -11.85
C PRO A 124 1.89 -4.27 -12.73
N ILE A 125 1.90 -2.98 -12.41
CA ILE A 125 2.76 -2.01 -13.07
C ILE A 125 4.08 -1.96 -12.32
N GLU A 126 5.18 -2.22 -13.03
CA GLU A 126 6.51 -2.18 -12.44
C GLU A 126 6.98 -0.75 -12.25
N LEU A 127 7.59 -0.48 -11.10
CA LEU A 127 8.19 0.80 -10.75
C LEU A 127 9.69 0.60 -10.62
N SER A 128 10.46 1.40 -11.37
CA SER A 128 11.92 1.35 -11.33
C SER A 128 12.49 2.60 -10.67
N SER A 129 13.74 2.53 -10.24
CA SER A 129 14.47 3.66 -9.64
C SER A 129 13.73 4.26 -8.44
N VAL A 130 13.15 3.40 -7.61
CA VAL A 130 12.49 3.83 -6.37
C VAL A 130 13.55 4.21 -5.35
N SER A 131 13.39 5.36 -4.71
CA SER A 131 14.24 5.79 -3.62
C SER A 131 13.41 6.33 -2.47
N TYR A 132 13.92 6.17 -1.26
CA TYR A 132 13.31 6.69 -0.05
C TYR A 132 14.27 7.68 0.60
N ARG A 133 13.75 8.85 0.93
CA ARG A 133 14.50 9.87 1.65
C ARG A 133 13.66 10.34 2.83
N LYS A 134 14.23 10.22 4.04
CA LYS A 134 13.59 10.72 5.24
C LYS A 134 13.78 12.24 5.28
N ILE A 135 12.68 12.96 5.42
CA ILE A 135 12.67 14.41 5.62
C ILE A 135 12.57 14.66 7.13
N GLU A 136 13.57 15.30 7.67
CA GLU A 136 13.60 15.68 9.09
C GLU A 136 13.20 17.14 9.27
#